data_624fcd0cc8a53d56d2288fc79e70a753
#
_entry.id   624fcd0cc8a53d56d2288fc79e70a753
#
_cell.length_a   1.000
_cell.length_b   1.000
_cell.length_c   1.000
_cell.angle_alpha   90.00
_cell.angle_beta   90.00
_cell.angle_gamma   90.00
#
_symmetry.space_group_name_H-M   'P 1'
#
loop_
_entity.id
_entity.type
_entity.pdbx_description
1 polymer ?
#
loop_
_entity_poly.entity_id
_entity_poly.type
_entity_poly.pdbx_seq_one_letter_code
_entity_poly.pdbx_strand_id
1 'polypeptide(L)'
;MSRSTRGKVWLGAAGLVINRAGEWLVVKKSYSALKGKWSFPAGFVDEGETADQAAVREVREETGIDCRVEGMIGFRTGVLQGEVSDNLAVFLLSPIEENQLIIADLKEIAEVAWKSPIELKEDENVSVMIHEIADKVIESGFDEIVNVNPGDAFGYTSYKLFFKG
;
A
#
# COMPACT_ATOMS: atom_id res chain seq x y z
N MET A 1 -20.09 -32.82 -1.73
CA MET A 1 -18.77 -32.32 -1.39
C MET A 1 -18.87 -31.08 -0.51
N SER A 2 -18.33 -31.15 0.65
CA SER A 2 -18.29 -29.98 1.50
C SER A 2 -17.33 -28.97 0.88
N ARG A 3 -17.78 -27.75 0.74
CA ARG A 3 -16.92 -26.67 0.33
C ARG A 3 -16.09 -26.28 1.54
N SER A 4 -14.78 -26.43 1.46
CA SER A 4 -13.92 -25.97 2.52
C SER A 4 -14.07 -24.46 2.68
N THR A 5 -14.27 -24.00 3.90
CA THR A 5 -14.16 -22.60 4.20
C THR A 5 -12.69 -22.20 4.06
N ARG A 6 -12.43 -21.12 3.39
CA ARG A 6 -11.04 -20.64 3.17
C ARG A 6 -10.37 -20.14 4.44
N GLY A 7 -11.11 -20.09 5.53
CA GLY A 7 -10.61 -19.55 6.77
C GLY A 7 -10.51 -18.02 6.72
N LYS A 8 -9.87 -17.46 7.73
CA LYS A 8 -9.70 -16.01 7.85
C LYS A 8 -8.45 -15.59 7.10
N VAL A 9 -8.65 -14.97 5.97
CA VAL A 9 -7.58 -14.42 5.14
C VAL A 9 -7.90 -12.96 4.86
N TRP A 10 -7.01 -12.07 5.26
CA TRP A 10 -7.14 -10.64 5.02
C TRP A 10 -6.13 -10.20 3.98
N LEU A 11 -6.55 -9.31 3.11
CA LEU A 11 -5.69 -8.68 2.12
C LEU A 11 -5.86 -7.17 2.21
N GLY A 12 -4.77 -6.50 2.52
CA GLY A 12 -4.67 -5.05 2.45
C GLY A 12 -3.77 -4.62 1.31
N ALA A 13 -3.75 -3.35 1.05
CA ALA A 13 -2.85 -2.72 0.10
C ALA A 13 -2.28 -1.44 0.69
N ALA A 14 -1.00 -1.21 0.45
CA ALA A 14 -0.30 0.00 0.88
C ALA A 14 0.32 0.69 -0.31
N GLY A 15 0.43 2.01 -0.23
CA GLY A 15 1.11 2.81 -1.23
C GLY A 15 2.38 3.45 -0.69
N LEU A 16 3.51 3.15 -1.32
CA LEU A 16 4.73 3.94 -1.15
C LEU A 16 4.75 4.99 -2.24
N VAL A 17 4.43 6.23 -1.87
CA VAL A 17 4.40 7.35 -2.79
C VAL A 17 5.72 8.10 -2.68
N ILE A 18 6.42 8.24 -3.80
CA ILE A 18 7.69 8.95 -3.87
C ILE A 18 7.52 10.16 -4.78
N ASN A 19 7.81 11.36 -4.27
CA ASN A 19 7.77 12.57 -5.07
C ASN A 19 9.09 12.82 -5.80
N ARG A 20 9.16 13.90 -6.60
CA ARG A 20 10.38 14.23 -7.37
C ARG A 20 11.58 14.55 -6.49
N ALA A 21 11.36 14.98 -5.27
CA ALA A 21 12.43 15.24 -4.32
C ALA A 21 12.95 13.95 -3.65
N GLY A 22 12.36 12.80 -3.97
CA GLY A 22 12.72 11.52 -3.35
C GLY A 22 12.15 11.31 -1.97
N GLU A 23 11.21 12.14 -1.56
CA GLU A 23 10.54 12.01 -0.26
C GLU A 23 9.39 11.02 -0.34
N TRP A 24 9.15 10.33 0.76
CA TRP A 24 8.11 9.32 0.92
C TRP A 24 6.93 9.92 1.69
N LEU A 25 5.73 9.64 1.21
CA LEU A 25 4.50 10.05 1.88
C LEU A 25 4.17 9.07 2.99
N VAL A 26 4.12 9.56 4.22
CA VAL A 26 3.88 8.72 5.39
C VAL A 26 2.81 9.34 6.28
N VAL A 27 2.14 8.47 7.04
CA VAL A 27 1.05 8.84 7.92
C VAL A 27 1.30 8.31 9.32
N LYS A 28 0.75 9.01 10.33
CA LYS A 28 0.62 8.48 11.69
C LYS A 28 -0.84 8.20 11.94
N LYS A 29 -1.16 6.95 12.22
CA LYS A 29 -2.52 6.58 12.57
C LYS A 29 -2.84 7.02 13.99
N SER A 30 -4.09 7.41 14.22
CA SER A 30 -4.56 7.84 15.53
C SER A 30 -4.96 6.69 16.45
N TYR A 31 -4.98 5.46 15.90
CA TYR A 31 -5.37 4.26 16.63
C TYR A 31 -4.56 3.04 16.15
N SER A 32 -4.82 1.87 16.75
CA SER A 32 -4.21 0.58 16.44
C SER A 32 -2.77 0.44 16.96
N ALA A 33 -2.14 -0.68 16.66
CA ALA A 33 -0.76 -0.96 17.03
C ALA A 33 0.26 -0.01 16.40
N LEU A 34 -0.15 0.71 15.32
CA LEU A 34 0.70 1.70 14.66
C LEU A 34 0.49 3.13 15.16
N LYS A 35 -0.32 3.31 16.23
CA LYS A 35 -0.55 4.63 16.79
C LYS A 35 0.76 5.34 17.15
N GLY A 36 0.92 6.55 16.63
CA GLY A 36 2.11 7.37 16.87
C GLY A 36 3.33 6.97 16.06
N LYS A 37 3.22 5.99 15.17
CA LYS A 37 4.32 5.58 14.30
C LYS A 37 4.04 5.98 12.85
N TRP A 38 5.08 6.41 12.17
CA TRP A 38 5.00 6.64 10.73
C TRP A 38 4.84 5.32 10.00
N SER A 39 3.89 5.25 9.11
CA SER A 39 3.62 4.08 8.27
C SER A 39 3.18 4.53 6.88
N PHE A 40 3.12 3.59 5.94
CA PHE A 40 2.55 3.88 4.63
C PHE A 40 1.03 3.98 4.73
N PRO A 41 0.41 4.86 3.96
CA PRO A 41 -1.04 4.82 3.79
C PRO A 41 -1.47 3.43 3.33
N ALA A 42 -2.44 2.84 3.99
CA ALA A 42 -2.84 1.46 3.73
C ALA A 42 -4.23 1.17 4.28
N GLY A 43 -4.87 0.16 3.73
CA GLY A 43 -6.14 -0.35 4.20
C GLY A 43 -6.54 -1.61 3.47
N PHE A 44 -7.67 -2.17 3.83
CA PHE A 44 -8.17 -3.39 3.21
C PHE A 44 -8.64 -3.17 1.78
N VAL A 45 -8.43 -4.18 0.94
CA VAL A 45 -8.98 -4.22 -0.41
C VAL A 45 -10.49 -4.40 -0.28
N ASP A 46 -11.26 -3.54 -0.94
CA ASP A 46 -12.71 -3.59 -0.95
C ASP A 46 -13.24 -4.56 -2.00
N GLU A 47 -14.48 -4.97 -1.82
CA GLU A 47 -15.19 -5.80 -2.80
C GLU A 47 -15.17 -5.14 -4.19
N GLY A 48 -14.84 -5.92 -5.20
CA GLY A 48 -14.83 -5.43 -6.59
C GLY A 48 -13.63 -4.60 -6.98
N GLU A 49 -12.67 -4.44 -6.09
CA GLU A 49 -11.50 -3.61 -6.26
C GLU A 49 -10.26 -4.48 -6.51
N THR A 50 -9.36 -4.06 -7.39
CA THR A 50 -8.05 -4.69 -7.49
C THR A 50 -7.13 -4.14 -6.40
N ALA A 51 -6.09 -4.89 -6.02
CA ALA A 51 -5.22 -4.48 -4.92
C ALA A 51 -4.50 -3.14 -5.18
N ASP A 52 -4.10 -2.88 -6.41
CA ASP A 52 -3.48 -1.60 -6.77
C ASP A 52 -4.47 -0.44 -6.70
N GLN A 53 -5.72 -0.66 -7.09
CA GLN A 53 -6.77 0.35 -6.92
C GLN A 53 -7.00 0.67 -5.45
N ALA A 54 -6.95 -0.34 -4.59
CA ALA A 54 -7.07 -0.16 -3.15
C ALA A 54 -5.95 0.74 -2.60
N ALA A 55 -4.72 0.52 -3.04
CA ALA A 55 -3.58 1.34 -2.61
C ALA A 55 -3.79 2.81 -3.00
N VAL A 56 -4.19 3.07 -4.24
CA VAL A 56 -4.47 4.43 -4.72
C VAL A 56 -5.59 5.09 -3.93
N ARG A 57 -6.67 4.34 -3.68
CA ARG A 57 -7.81 4.82 -2.90
C ARG A 57 -7.42 5.17 -1.47
N GLU A 58 -6.69 4.27 -0.80
CA GLU A 58 -6.28 4.49 0.59
C GLU A 58 -5.36 5.71 0.73
N VAL A 59 -4.43 5.90 -0.21
CA VAL A 59 -3.58 7.09 -0.22
C VAL A 59 -4.45 8.34 -0.33
N ARG A 60 -5.41 8.37 -1.24
CA ARG A 60 -6.30 9.52 -1.41
C ARG A 60 -7.13 9.77 -0.15
N GLU A 61 -7.73 8.71 0.43
CA GLU A 61 -8.57 8.85 1.62
C GLU A 61 -7.77 9.37 2.83
N GLU A 62 -6.57 8.85 3.03
CA GLU A 62 -5.78 9.18 4.21
C GLU A 62 -5.00 10.49 4.07
N THR A 63 -4.60 10.87 2.86
CA THR A 63 -3.68 11.99 2.64
C THR A 63 -4.19 13.07 1.69
N GLY A 64 -5.21 12.78 0.90
CA GLY A 64 -5.69 13.69 -0.14
C GLY A 64 -4.87 13.68 -1.43
N ILE A 65 -3.82 12.86 -1.52
CA ILE A 65 -2.93 12.86 -2.68
C ILE A 65 -3.42 11.86 -3.73
N ASP A 66 -3.59 12.34 -4.95
CA ASP A 66 -3.93 11.51 -6.10
C ASP A 66 -2.67 10.96 -6.74
N CYS A 67 -2.65 9.65 -6.94
CA CYS A 67 -1.49 8.91 -7.41
C CYS A 67 -1.82 7.99 -8.58
N ARG A 68 -0.77 7.61 -9.30
CA ARG A 68 -0.81 6.52 -10.28
C ARG A 68 0.11 5.40 -9.85
N VAL A 69 -0.20 4.20 -10.28
CA VAL A 69 0.57 3.00 -9.96
C VAL A 69 1.78 2.90 -10.87
N GLU A 70 2.97 2.73 -10.29
CA GLU A 70 4.20 2.48 -11.03
C GLU A 70 4.55 0.98 -11.03
N GLY A 71 4.12 0.23 -10.03
CA GLY A 71 4.37 -1.20 -9.94
C GLY A 71 4.16 -1.74 -8.54
N MET A 72 4.31 -3.04 -8.38
CA MET A 72 4.24 -3.68 -7.06
C MET A 72 5.66 -3.91 -6.55
N ILE A 73 5.96 -3.45 -5.34
CA ILE A 73 7.33 -3.49 -4.80
C ILE A 73 7.51 -4.45 -3.65
N GLY A 74 6.44 -4.94 -3.06
CA GLY A 74 6.59 -5.83 -1.92
C GLY A 74 5.31 -6.50 -1.49
N PHE A 75 5.48 -7.48 -0.64
CA PHE A 75 4.37 -8.24 -0.07
C PHE A 75 4.72 -8.62 1.35
N ARG A 76 3.83 -8.27 2.28
CA ARG A 76 3.95 -8.73 3.66
C ARG A 76 2.94 -9.85 3.89
N THR A 77 3.38 -10.92 4.51
CA THR A 77 2.47 -11.98 4.95
C THR A 77 2.80 -12.35 6.39
N GLY A 78 1.78 -12.57 7.18
CA GLY A 78 1.94 -12.94 8.56
C GLY A 78 0.69 -13.66 9.07
N VAL A 79 0.81 -14.27 10.23
CA VAL A 79 -0.31 -14.94 10.87
C VAL A 79 -0.56 -14.29 12.23
N LEU A 80 -1.77 -13.80 12.44
CA LEU A 80 -2.18 -13.21 13.71
C LEU A 80 -2.78 -14.28 14.61
N GLN A 81 -2.19 -14.42 15.79
CA GLN A 81 -2.68 -15.33 16.85
C GLN A 81 -2.90 -16.78 16.38
N GLY A 82 -2.10 -17.24 15.42
CA GLY A 82 -2.21 -18.59 14.86
C GLY A 82 -3.48 -18.84 14.05
N GLU A 83 -4.22 -17.80 13.70
CA GLU A 83 -5.56 -17.95 13.11
C GLU A 83 -5.74 -17.18 11.80
N VAL A 84 -5.43 -15.89 11.81
CA VAL A 84 -5.69 -15.01 10.66
C VAL A 84 -4.47 -14.89 9.78
N SER A 85 -4.59 -15.25 8.49
CA SER A 85 -3.57 -14.96 7.49
C SER A 85 -3.72 -13.48 7.08
N ASP A 86 -2.80 -12.65 7.52
CA ASP A 86 -2.82 -11.20 7.30
C ASP A 86 -1.80 -10.81 6.25
N ASN A 87 -2.27 -10.28 5.12
CA ASN A 87 -1.45 -10.02 3.95
C ASN A 87 -1.60 -8.59 3.47
N LEU A 88 -0.51 -8.05 2.95
CA LEU A 88 -0.47 -6.67 2.46
C LEU A 88 0.38 -6.61 1.19
N ALA A 89 -0.21 -6.18 0.10
CA ALA A 89 0.52 -5.88 -1.12
C ALA A 89 0.97 -4.42 -1.07
N VAL A 90 2.23 -4.15 -1.38
CA VAL A 90 2.80 -2.80 -1.36
C VAL A 90 3.10 -2.36 -2.78
N PHE A 91 2.54 -1.21 -3.16
CA PHE A 91 2.70 -0.66 -4.50
C PHE A 91 3.53 0.62 -4.47
N LEU A 92 4.38 0.76 -5.47
CA LEU A 92 5.07 2.01 -5.75
C LEU A 92 4.12 2.92 -6.50
N LEU A 93 3.90 4.09 -5.95
CA LEU A 93 3.01 5.09 -6.53
C LEU A 93 3.77 6.38 -6.76
N SER A 94 3.33 7.14 -7.73
CA SER A 94 3.81 8.51 -7.93
C SER A 94 2.64 9.49 -7.93
N PRO A 95 2.84 10.71 -7.41
CA PRO A 95 1.79 11.72 -7.48
C PRO A 95 1.45 12.04 -8.94
N ILE A 96 0.16 12.21 -9.23
CA ILE A 96 -0.27 12.66 -10.56
C ILE A 96 0.25 14.07 -10.82
N GLU A 97 0.24 14.91 -9.79
CA GLU A 97 0.80 16.27 -9.80
C GLU A 97 1.63 16.48 -8.54
N GLU A 98 2.77 17.20 -8.64
CA GLU A 98 3.71 17.33 -7.52
C GLU A 98 3.23 18.25 -6.39
N ASN A 99 2.47 19.26 -6.70
CA ASN A 99 2.10 20.30 -5.72
C ASN A 99 0.69 20.10 -5.16
N GLN A 100 0.32 18.85 -4.93
CA GLN A 100 -0.98 18.57 -4.34
C GLN A 100 -1.00 18.92 -2.86
N LEU A 101 -2.13 19.43 -2.41
CA LEU A 101 -2.35 19.78 -1.02
C LEU A 101 -2.63 18.53 -0.21
N ILE A 102 -1.94 18.37 0.91
CA ILE A 102 -2.23 17.30 1.86
C ILE A 102 -3.55 17.61 2.58
N ILE A 103 -4.47 16.66 2.57
CA ILE A 103 -5.74 16.75 3.29
C ILE A 103 -5.90 15.47 4.10
N ALA A 104 -5.46 15.52 5.35
CA ALA A 104 -5.52 14.36 6.24
C ALA A 104 -6.96 14.05 6.65
N ASP A 105 -7.31 12.75 6.67
CA ASP A 105 -8.55 12.30 7.28
C ASP A 105 -8.35 12.23 8.80
N LEU A 106 -8.76 13.26 9.51
CA LEU A 106 -8.53 13.39 10.95
C LEU A 106 -9.28 12.36 11.79
N LYS A 107 -10.19 11.58 11.21
CA LYS A 107 -10.85 10.48 11.91
C LYS A 107 -9.91 9.31 12.16
N GLU A 108 -9.02 9.06 11.21
CA GLU A 108 -8.13 7.90 11.24
C GLU A 108 -6.66 8.27 11.32
N ILE A 109 -6.31 9.46 10.81
CA ILE A 109 -4.93 9.89 10.63
C ILE A 109 -4.66 11.10 11.52
N ALA A 110 -3.65 10.97 12.37
CA ALA A 110 -3.22 12.07 13.24
C ALA A 110 -2.32 13.06 12.50
N GLU A 111 -1.50 12.57 11.56
CA GLU A 111 -0.50 13.39 10.89
C GLU A 111 -0.12 12.78 9.55
N VAL A 112 0.15 13.63 8.56
CA VAL A 112 0.65 13.24 7.24
C VAL A 112 1.86 14.09 6.93
N ALA A 113 2.91 13.49 6.38
CA ALA A 113 4.10 14.25 6.00
C ALA A 113 4.85 13.58 4.83
N TRP A 114 5.57 14.41 4.09
CA TRP A 114 6.62 13.97 3.18
C TRP A 114 7.92 13.91 3.97
N LYS A 115 8.59 12.77 3.97
CA LYS A 115 9.84 12.59 4.70
C LYS A 115 10.88 11.87 3.84
N SER A 116 12.13 12.24 4.03
CA SER A 116 13.21 11.55 3.34
C SER A 116 13.41 10.14 3.92
N PRO A 117 13.86 9.17 3.12
CA PRO A 117 14.18 7.84 3.63
C PRO A 117 15.22 7.87 4.77
N ILE A 118 16.17 8.79 4.72
CA ILE A 118 17.20 8.93 5.77
C ILE A 118 16.55 9.32 7.09
N GLU A 119 15.66 10.30 7.08
CA GLU A 119 14.91 10.70 8.28
C GLU A 119 14.13 9.53 8.86
N LEU A 120 13.46 8.77 7.99
CA LEU A 120 12.67 7.62 8.42
C LEU A 120 13.52 6.49 8.98
N LYS A 121 14.70 6.26 8.42
CA LYS A 121 15.61 5.23 8.91
C LYS A 121 16.13 5.55 10.32
N GLU A 122 16.31 6.82 10.62
CA GLU A 122 16.83 7.29 11.92
C GLU A 122 15.74 7.50 12.96
N ASP A 123 14.47 7.56 12.55
CA ASP A 123 13.34 7.78 13.45
C ASP A 123 12.95 6.49 14.15
N GLU A 124 12.89 6.52 15.49
CA GLU A 124 12.48 5.36 16.28
C GLU A 124 10.98 5.09 16.18
N ASN A 125 10.20 6.07 15.76
CA ASN A 125 8.75 5.99 15.68
C ASN A 125 8.26 5.72 14.26
N VAL A 126 8.81 4.69 13.63
CA VAL A 126 8.38 4.21 12.32
C VAL A 126 7.96 2.75 12.40
N SER A 127 7.13 2.34 11.48
CA SER A 127 6.74 0.93 11.37
C SER A 127 7.96 0.07 11.01
N VAL A 128 7.91 -1.19 11.41
CA VAL A 128 8.99 -2.15 11.07
C VAL A 128 9.22 -2.21 9.58
N MET A 129 8.15 -2.18 8.78
CA MET A 129 8.24 -2.22 7.32
C MET A 129 9.05 -1.04 6.78
N ILE A 130 8.76 0.18 7.21
CA ILE A 130 9.53 1.36 6.77
C ILE A 130 10.99 1.23 7.19
N HIS A 131 11.22 0.84 8.43
CA HIS A 131 12.58 0.70 8.95
C HIS A 131 13.41 -0.28 8.13
N GLU A 132 12.80 -1.39 7.71
CA GLU A 132 13.49 -2.42 6.93
C GLU A 132 13.82 -1.99 5.51
N ILE A 133 13.02 -1.11 4.91
CA ILE A 133 13.20 -0.76 3.49
C ILE A 133 13.72 0.66 3.26
N ALA A 134 13.85 1.48 4.30
CA ALA A 134 14.23 2.89 4.16
C ALA A 134 15.67 3.09 3.64
N ASP A 135 16.55 2.10 3.77
CA ASP A 135 17.91 2.15 3.24
C ASP A 135 18.04 1.46 1.87
N LYS A 136 16.94 0.96 1.32
CA LYS A 136 16.95 0.31 0.01
C LYS A 136 16.66 1.32 -1.09
N VAL A 137 17.25 1.09 -2.25
CA VAL A 137 16.95 1.89 -3.43
C VAL A 137 15.67 1.36 -4.06
N ILE A 138 14.63 2.18 -4.09
CA ILE A 138 13.34 1.83 -4.67
C ILE A 138 13.19 2.61 -5.99
N GLU A 139 13.57 2.00 -7.08
CA GLU A 139 13.49 2.63 -8.41
C GLU A 139 12.31 2.13 -9.22
N SER A 140 12.01 0.84 -9.11
CA SER A 140 10.92 0.23 -9.86
C SER A 140 10.42 -1.00 -9.10
N GLY A 141 9.24 -1.45 -9.46
CA GLY A 141 8.65 -2.67 -8.93
C GLY A 141 8.40 -3.68 -10.03
N PHE A 142 7.58 -4.66 -9.73
CA PHE A 142 7.04 -5.57 -10.74
C PHE A 142 6.08 -4.78 -11.61
N ASP A 143 6.31 -4.83 -12.91
CA ASP A 143 5.51 -4.09 -13.87
C ASP A 143 4.09 -4.63 -13.96
N GLU A 144 3.15 -3.74 -14.17
CA GLU A 144 1.77 -4.08 -14.42
C GLU A 144 1.61 -4.56 -15.86
N ILE A 145 1.09 -5.77 -16.02
CA ILE A 145 0.76 -6.35 -17.32
C ILE A 145 -0.76 -6.29 -17.45
N VAL A 146 -1.22 -5.47 -18.37
CA VAL A 146 -2.65 -5.27 -18.63
C VAL A 146 -3.05 -5.88 -19.96
N ASN A 147 -4.34 -5.90 -20.24
CA ASN A 147 -4.92 -6.40 -21.49
C ASN A 147 -4.61 -7.88 -21.76
N VAL A 148 -4.43 -8.64 -20.69
CA VAL A 148 -4.32 -10.09 -20.75
C VAL A 148 -5.71 -10.68 -20.61
N ASN A 149 -6.11 -11.51 -21.54
CA ASN A 149 -7.38 -12.23 -21.44
C ASN A 149 -7.14 -13.60 -20.79
N PRO A 150 -7.61 -13.81 -19.53
CA PRO A 150 -7.43 -15.10 -18.86
C PRO A 150 -8.40 -16.17 -19.36
N GLY A 151 -9.31 -15.84 -20.26
CA GLY A 151 -10.35 -16.71 -20.77
C GLY A 151 -11.70 -16.38 -20.18
N ASP A 152 -12.74 -16.50 -21.03
CA ASP A 152 -14.09 -16.07 -20.65
C ASP A 152 -14.74 -16.95 -19.59
N ALA A 153 -14.25 -18.17 -19.41
CA ALA A 153 -14.83 -19.11 -18.45
C ALA A 153 -14.70 -18.68 -16.99
N PHE A 154 -13.74 -17.80 -16.68
CA PHE A 154 -13.51 -17.34 -15.31
C PHE A 154 -14.42 -16.18 -14.89
N GLY A 155 -14.94 -15.42 -15.85
CA GLY A 155 -15.84 -14.32 -15.56
C GLY A 155 -15.16 -13.09 -14.90
N TYR A 156 -13.87 -12.91 -15.11
CA TYR A 156 -13.18 -11.71 -14.59
C TYR A 156 -13.70 -10.44 -15.27
N THR A 157 -13.98 -9.43 -14.48
CA THR A 157 -14.33 -8.09 -14.97
C THR A 157 -13.13 -7.15 -14.91
N SER A 158 -12.09 -7.54 -14.18
CA SER A 158 -10.81 -6.84 -14.13
C SER A 158 -9.73 -7.88 -13.87
N TYR A 159 -8.62 -7.79 -14.59
CA TYR A 159 -7.54 -8.76 -14.47
C TYR A 159 -6.20 -8.08 -14.75
N LYS A 160 -5.29 -8.19 -13.83
CA LYS A 160 -3.95 -7.59 -13.91
C LYS A 160 -2.91 -8.54 -13.37
N LEU A 161 -1.75 -8.53 -13.97
CA LEU A 161 -0.60 -9.29 -13.48
C LEU A 161 0.51 -8.31 -13.12
N PHE A 162 1.22 -8.61 -12.06
CA PHE A 162 2.41 -7.85 -11.66
C PHE A 162 3.57 -8.83 -11.62
N PHE A 163 4.46 -8.72 -12.60
CA PHE A 163 5.62 -9.60 -12.73
C PHE A 163 6.88 -8.79 -12.96
N LYS A 164 7.99 -9.38 -12.56
CA LYS A 164 9.30 -8.82 -12.85
C LYS A 164 9.56 -8.92 -14.34
N GLY A 165 9.76 -7.79 -14.96
CA GLY A 165 10.04 -7.69 -16.39
C GLY A 165 11.47 -8.05 -16.75
#